data_be4eb87ca206b62ddacbd1b044b84e6f
#
_entry.id   be4eb87ca206b62ddacbd1b044b84e6f
#
_cell.length_a   1.000
_cell.length_b   1.000
_cell.length_c   1.000
_cell.angle_alpha   90.00
_cell.angle_beta   90.00
_cell.angle_gamma   90.00
#
_symmetry.space_group_name_H-M   'P 1'
#
loop_
_entity.id
_entity.type
_entity.pdbx_description
1 polymer ?
#
loop_
_entity_poly.entity_id
_entity_poly.type
_entity_poly.pdbx_seq_one_letter_code
_entity_poly.pdbx_strand_id
1 'polypeptide(L)' 'MKNQIKEIREAQLMSKAELARKAGVSPVTVDRLENGAECRMSTKRKIILALGLKLTDRNEVFPEDEW' A
#
# COMPACT_ATOMS: atom_id res chain seq x y z
N MET A 1 -0.69 -8.82 -8.82
CA MET A 1 0.61 -8.45 -8.22
C MET A 1 0.60 -8.75 -6.74
N LYS A 2 1.60 -9.46 -6.24
CA LYS A 2 1.74 -9.71 -4.81
C LYS A 2 2.30 -8.50 -4.08
N ASN A 3 1.77 -8.22 -2.90
CA ASN A 3 2.27 -7.14 -2.07
C ASN A 3 2.02 -7.44 -0.60
N GLN A 4 2.60 -6.64 0.28
CA GLN A 4 2.52 -6.81 1.73
C GLN A 4 1.67 -5.72 2.39
N ILE A 5 0.82 -5.05 1.62
CA ILE A 5 0.02 -3.93 2.14
C ILE A 5 -0.84 -4.37 3.32
N LYS A 6 -1.56 -5.47 3.16
CA LYS A 6 -2.47 -5.95 4.20
C LYS A 6 -1.72 -6.32 5.48
N GLU A 7 -0.61 -7.04 5.34
CA GLU A 7 0.18 -7.50 6.49
C GLU A 7 0.75 -6.32 7.26
N ILE A 8 1.31 -5.34 6.56
CA ILE A 8 1.89 -4.16 7.20
C ILE A 8 0.79 -3.31 7.85
N ARG A 9 -0.33 -3.13 7.14
CA ARG A 9 -1.47 -2.38 7.64
C ARG A 9 -2.01 -3.01 8.93
N GLU A 10 -2.23 -4.32 8.92
CA GLU A 10 -2.78 -5.03 10.07
C GLU A 10 -1.82 -5.03 11.26
N ALA A 11 -0.52 -5.10 10.98
CA ALA A 11 0.49 -5.01 12.04
C ALA A 11 0.44 -3.66 12.76
N GLN A 12 -0.05 -2.61 12.10
CA GLN A 12 -0.22 -1.29 12.67
C GLN A 12 -1.63 -1.06 13.23
N LEU A 13 -2.47 -2.09 13.25
CA LEU A 13 -3.87 -2.01 13.69
C LEU A 13 -4.65 -0.95 12.92
N MET A 14 -4.37 -0.84 11.63
CA MET A 14 -4.95 0.17 10.75
C MET A 14 -6.02 -0.45 9.87
N SER A 15 -7.20 0.19 9.77
CA SER A 15 -8.26 -0.27 8.87
C SER A 15 -7.95 0.13 7.42
N LYS A 16 -8.62 -0.52 6.47
CA LYS A 16 -8.50 -0.13 5.06
C LYS A 16 -8.91 1.32 4.83
N ALA A 17 -9.98 1.76 5.50
CA ALA A 17 -10.46 3.14 5.40
C ALA A 17 -9.42 4.12 5.94
N GLU A 18 -8.76 3.76 7.03
CA GLU A 18 -7.73 4.61 7.62
C GLU A 18 -6.52 4.73 6.69
N LEU A 19 -6.06 3.61 6.14
CA LEU A 19 -4.96 3.63 5.19
C LEU A 19 -5.33 4.46 3.95
N ALA A 20 -6.54 4.27 3.43
CA ALA A 20 -7.02 5.02 2.27
C ALA A 20 -7.00 6.52 2.54
N ARG A 21 -7.46 6.93 3.70
CA ARG A 21 -7.49 8.35 4.10
C ARG A 21 -6.07 8.90 4.19
N LYS A 22 -5.15 8.17 4.80
CA LYS A 22 -3.75 8.60 4.91
C LYS A 22 -3.06 8.68 3.56
N ALA A 23 -3.39 7.76 2.66
CA ALA A 23 -2.80 7.71 1.33
C ALA A 23 -3.47 8.66 0.35
N GLY A 24 -4.63 9.21 0.68
CA GLY A 24 -5.37 10.07 -0.23
C GLY A 24 -6.00 9.31 -1.38
N VAL A 25 -6.40 8.06 -1.15
CA VAL A 25 -7.08 7.21 -2.14
C VAL A 25 -8.39 6.68 -1.55
N SER A 26 -9.20 6.02 -2.37
CA SER A 26 -10.44 5.43 -1.86
C SER A 26 -10.19 4.10 -1.16
N PRO A 27 -11.07 3.70 -0.21
CA PRO A 27 -10.97 2.37 0.41
C PRO A 27 -11.07 1.23 -0.63
N VAL A 28 -11.83 1.44 -1.70
CA VAL A 28 -11.93 0.47 -2.79
C VAL A 28 -10.58 0.26 -3.44
N THR A 29 -9.79 1.33 -3.60
CA THR A 29 -8.44 1.24 -4.15
C THR A 29 -7.55 0.38 -3.25
N VAL A 30 -7.61 0.59 -1.94
CA VAL A 30 -6.83 -0.22 -0.99
C VAL A 30 -7.23 -1.68 -1.09
N ASP A 31 -8.55 -1.96 -1.13
CA ASP A 31 -9.05 -3.32 -1.23
C ASP A 31 -8.54 -4.00 -2.51
N ARG A 32 -8.63 -3.31 -3.64
CA ARG A 32 -8.14 -3.85 -4.92
C ARG A 32 -6.65 -4.15 -4.89
N LEU A 33 -5.88 -3.24 -4.31
CA LEU A 33 -4.42 -3.43 -4.23
C LEU A 33 -4.07 -4.62 -3.35
N GLU A 34 -4.75 -4.81 -2.23
CA GLU A 34 -4.52 -5.95 -1.35
C GLU A 34 -4.88 -7.26 -2.04
N ASN A 35 -5.78 -7.23 -3.01
CA ASN A 35 -6.18 -8.39 -3.79
C ASN A 35 -5.32 -8.58 -5.05
N GLY A 36 -4.25 -7.82 -5.19
CA GLY A 36 -3.28 -8.02 -6.25
C GLY A 36 -3.48 -7.17 -7.49
N ALA A 37 -4.40 -6.21 -7.48
CA ALA A 37 -4.58 -5.30 -8.61
C ALA A 37 -3.36 -4.42 -8.78
N GLU A 38 -3.05 -4.07 -10.01
CA GLU A 38 -1.96 -3.15 -10.31
C GLU A 38 -2.39 -1.70 -10.13
N CYS A 39 -1.41 -0.83 -9.92
CA CYS A 39 -1.65 0.59 -9.79
C CYS A 39 -0.48 1.39 -10.34
N ARG A 40 -0.70 2.70 -10.46
CA ARG A 40 0.33 3.62 -10.95
C ARG A 40 1.42 3.78 -9.90
N MET A 41 2.61 4.18 -10.36
CA MET A 41 3.74 4.47 -9.48
C MET A 41 3.38 5.52 -8.43
N SER A 42 2.62 6.56 -8.80
CA SER A 42 2.19 7.59 -7.86
C SER A 42 1.34 7.01 -6.73
N THR A 43 0.48 6.05 -7.04
CA THR A 43 -0.34 5.37 -6.03
C THR A 43 0.53 4.52 -5.11
N LYS A 44 1.50 3.80 -5.68
CA LYS A 44 2.44 3.00 -4.86
C LYS A 44 3.19 3.86 -3.86
N ARG A 45 3.67 5.02 -4.30
CA ARG A 45 4.36 5.98 -3.40
C ARG A 45 3.46 6.43 -2.27
N LYS A 46 2.21 6.76 -2.59
CA LYS A 46 1.24 7.20 -1.58
C LYS A 46 1.00 6.12 -0.53
N ILE A 47 0.86 4.88 -0.97
CA ILE A 47 0.64 3.75 -0.06
C ILE A 47 1.85 3.52 0.84
N ILE A 48 3.06 3.52 0.27
CA ILE A 48 4.29 3.30 1.03
C ILE A 48 4.41 4.35 2.14
N LEU A 49 4.22 5.62 1.80
CA LEU A 49 4.33 6.71 2.76
C LEU A 49 3.22 6.65 3.81
N ALA A 50 2.00 6.29 3.40
CA ALA A 50 0.87 6.16 4.33
C ALA A 50 1.07 5.04 5.35
N LEU A 51 1.84 4.02 5.00
CA LEU A 51 2.21 2.93 5.92
C LEU A 51 3.35 3.33 6.86
N GLY A 52 3.83 4.57 6.77
CA GLY A 52 4.89 5.07 7.63
C GLY A 52 6.29 4.63 7.20
N LEU A 53 6.42 4.12 6.00
CA LEU A 53 7.70 3.65 5.47
C LEU A 53 8.34 4.71 4.58
N LYS A 54 9.62 4.54 4.31
CA LYS A 54 10.35 5.38 3.36
C LYS A 54 10.24 4.81 1.96
N LEU A 55 10.43 5.64 0.94
CA LEU A 55 10.40 5.16 -0.44
C LEU A 55 11.52 4.14 -0.71
N THR A 56 12.62 4.20 0.03
CA THR A 56 13.68 3.19 -0.04
C THR A 56 13.23 1.84 0.48
N ASP A 57 12.13 1.78 1.23
CA ASP A 57 11.55 0.53 1.76
C ASP A 57 10.50 -0.06 0.81
N ARG A 58 10.43 0.43 -0.42
CA ARG A 58 9.38 0.01 -1.37
C ARG A 58 9.32 -1.49 -1.61
N ASN A 59 10.46 -2.17 -1.56
CA ASN A 59 10.49 -3.62 -1.76
C ASN A 59 9.86 -4.40 -0.60
N GLU A 60 9.70 -3.78 0.55
CA GLU A 60 8.99 -4.39 1.68
C GLU A 60 7.49 -4.42 1.44
N VAL A 61 6.98 -3.45 0.69
CA VAL A 61 5.56 -3.34 0.37
C VAL A 61 5.24 -4.05 -0.94
N PHE A 62 6.07 -3.85 -1.96
CA PHE A 62 5.90 -4.40 -3.31
C PHE A 62 7.14 -5.20 -3.71
N PRO A 63 7.35 -6.39 -3.11
CA PRO A 63 8.61 -7.13 -3.29
C PRO A 63 8.83 -7.65 -4.71
N GLU A 64 7.77 -7.81 -5.50
CA GLU A 64 7.88 -8.35 -6.85
C GLU A 64 7.95 -7.28 -7.94
N ASP A 65 7.87 -6.01 -7.55
CA ASP A 65 7.90 -4.92 -8.52
C ASP A 65 9.32 -4.66 -9.01
N GLU A 66 9.40 -4.30 -10.28
CA GLU A 66 10.64 -3.79 -10.86
C GLU A 66 10.63 -2.26 -10.75
N TRP A 67 11.52 -1.77 -9.93
CA TRP A 67 11.65 -0.33 -9.70
C TRP A 67 12.81 0.26 -10.54
#